data_68031f0ca3f102cbc7d085e5726b83dc
#
_entry.id   68031f0ca3f102cbc7d085e5726b83dc
#
_cell.length_a   1.000
_cell.length_b   1.000
_cell.length_c   1.000
_cell.angle_alpha   90.00
_cell.angle_beta   90.00
_cell.angle_gamma   90.00
#
_symmetry.space_group_name_H-M   'P 1'
#
loop_
_entity.id
_entity.type
_entity.pdbx_description
1 polymer ?
#
loop_
_entity_poly.entity_id
_entity_poly.type
_entity_poly.pdbx_seq_one_letter_code
_entity_poly.pdbx_strand_id
1 'polypeptide(L)'
;MNFDRLLPQILDLAALDKKALDAVAMATAKLSFYDWLVVSCAGSTEPLANILRDFIASEGGAAIATVTGETKKYPARAAALVNGAISHALDYDDTHFAYVGHPSVAIFPAALAAAEEVGASAGDVCQAFLLGAEASCRIGMVLGRRHYDAGFHQTATAGCFGATVAVALLYGMERSALSAALGLASTRASGLKSQFGTMGKPYNAGIAAANAIEACGLARRGFTSAVDGLGG
;
A
#
# COMPACT_ATOMS: atom_id res chain seq x y z
N MET A 1 5.68 -11.69 19.08
CA MET A 1 6.28 -12.11 17.80
C MET A 1 7.74 -11.71 17.81
N ASN A 2 8.64 -12.55 17.29
CA ASN A 2 10.05 -12.22 17.18
C ASN A 2 10.36 -11.74 15.77
N PHE A 3 11.14 -10.66 15.62
CA PHE A 3 11.53 -10.09 14.33
C PHE A 3 12.25 -11.12 13.43
N ASP A 4 13.08 -11.99 14.01
CA ASP A 4 13.86 -13.01 13.26
C ASP A 4 13.03 -13.99 12.41
N ARG A 5 11.71 -14.04 12.64
CA ARG A 5 10.78 -14.90 11.89
C ARG A 5 9.76 -14.11 11.05
N LEU A 6 9.82 -12.79 11.09
CA LEU A 6 8.80 -11.97 10.45
C LEU A 6 8.87 -12.07 8.93
N LEU A 7 10.05 -11.89 8.34
CA LEU A 7 10.22 -11.97 6.89
C LEU A 7 9.78 -13.34 6.33
N PRO A 8 10.25 -14.50 6.87
CA PRO A 8 9.75 -15.79 6.42
C PRO A 8 8.22 -15.91 6.49
N GLN A 9 7.58 -15.45 7.56
CA GLN A 9 6.13 -15.49 7.70
C GLN A 9 5.39 -14.63 6.66
N ILE A 10 5.92 -13.47 6.30
CA ILE A 10 5.36 -12.63 5.24
C ILE A 10 5.53 -13.28 3.87
N LEU A 11 6.69 -13.89 3.62
CA LEU A 11 6.95 -14.60 2.36
C LEU A 11 6.08 -15.86 2.22
N ASP A 12 5.82 -16.57 3.32
CA ASP A 12 4.92 -17.74 3.33
C ASP A 12 3.46 -17.32 3.13
N LEU A 13 3.04 -16.20 3.74
CA LEU A 13 1.73 -15.60 3.52
C LEU A 13 1.52 -15.26 2.04
N ALA A 14 2.50 -14.67 1.39
CA ALA A 14 2.43 -14.33 -0.03
C ALA A 14 2.41 -15.56 -0.96
N ALA A 15 2.87 -16.71 -0.48
CA ALA A 15 2.86 -17.97 -1.22
C ALA A 15 1.56 -18.79 -1.05
N LEU A 16 0.58 -18.31 -0.28
CA LEU A 16 -0.70 -19.00 -0.09
C LEU A 16 -1.45 -19.17 -1.41
N ASP A 17 -2.04 -20.37 -1.60
CA ASP A 17 -2.95 -20.59 -2.73
C ASP A 17 -4.17 -19.66 -2.59
N LYS A 18 -4.38 -18.84 -3.60
CA LYS A 18 -5.52 -17.91 -3.66
C LYS A 18 -6.88 -18.62 -3.50
N LYS A 19 -6.97 -19.90 -3.90
CA LYS A 19 -8.19 -20.72 -3.74
C LYS A 19 -8.46 -21.13 -2.30
N ALA A 20 -7.45 -21.06 -1.43
CA ALA A 20 -7.58 -21.39 -0.01
C ALA A 20 -8.03 -20.18 0.84
N LEU A 21 -8.21 -19.02 0.23
CA LEU A 21 -8.68 -17.83 0.96
C LEU A 21 -10.12 -18.00 1.41
N ASP A 22 -10.37 -17.73 2.68
CA ASP A 22 -11.70 -17.83 3.29
C ASP A 22 -12.71 -16.91 2.60
N ALA A 23 -13.92 -17.44 2.36
CA ALA A 23 -14.97 -16.70 1.67
C ALA A 23 -15.45 -15.46 2.47
N VAL A 24 -15.45 -15.51 3.80
CA VAL A 24 -15.80 -14.38 4.67
C VAL A 24 -14.73 -13.31 4.60
N ALA A 25 -13.46 -13.70 4.64
CA ALA A 25 -12.35 -12.77 4.47
C ALA A 25 -12.38 -12.07 3.09
N MET A 26 -12.70 -12.83 2.03
CA MET A 26 -12.86 -12.25 0.69
C MET A 26 -14.09 -11.33 0.58
N ALA A 27 -15.18 -11.62 1.28
CA ALA A 27 -16.32 -10.72 1.34
C ALA A 27 -15.95 -9.41 2.05
N THR A 28 -15.19 -9.49 3.14
CA THR A 28 -14.66 -8.32 3.85
C THR A 28 -13.74 -7.50 2.96
N ALA A 29 -12.82 -8.14 2.23
CA ALA A 29 -11.93 -7.43 1.29
C ALA A 29 -12.72 -6.67 0.19
N LYS A 30 -13.81 -7.25 -0.32
CA LYS A 30 -14.70 -6.57 -1.27
C LYS A 30 -15.42 -5.38 -0.63
N LEU A 31 -15.85 -5.50 0.62
CA LEU A 31 -16.47 -4.40 1.36
C LEU A 31 -15.46 -3.27 1.59
N SER A 32 -14.23 -3.58 2.00
CA SER A 32 -13.15 -2.61 2.13
C SER A 32 -12.80 -1.94 0.80
N PHE A 33 -12.87 -2.69 -0.32
CA PHE A 33 -12.68 -2.10 -1.64
C PHE A 33 -13.79 -1.10 -2.00
N TYR A 34 -15.03 -1.45 -1.69
CA TYR A 34 -16.16 -0.53 -1.89
C TYR A 34 -16.05 0.70 -1.02
N ASP A 35 -15.73 0.55 0.27
CA ASP A 35 -15.48 1.65 1.19
C ASP A 35 -14.37 2.58 0.66
N TRP A 36 -13.23 1.99 0.27
CA TRP A 36 -12.12 2.75 -0.31
C TRP A 36 -12.51 3.54 -1.57
N LEU A 37 -13.33 2.98 -2.46
CA LEU A 37 -13.83 3.69 -3.64
C LEU A 37 -14.69 4.90 -3.24
N VAL A 38 -15.58 4.72 -2.26
CA VAL A 38 -16.46 5.78 -1.78
C VAL A 38 -15.66 6.93 -1.16
N VAL A 39 -14.72 6.62 -0.27
CA VAL A 39 -13.88 7.66 0.38
C VAL A 39 -12.94 8.32 -0.62
N SER A 40 -12.45 7.59 -1.64
CA SER A 40 -11.66 8.15 -2.73
C SER A 40 -12.48 9.16 -3.56
N CYS A 41 -13.71 8.81 -3.91
CA CYS A 41 -14.61 9.72 -4.61
C CYS A 41 -14.89 10.97 -3.78
N ALA A 42 -15.20 10.81 -2.49
CA ALA A 42 -15.45 11.93 -1.59
C ALA A 42 -14.20 12.84 -1.45
N GLY A 43 -13.03 12.27 -1.21
CA GLY A 43 -11.77 13.01 -1.07
C GLY A 43 -11.27 13.65 -2.37
N SER A 44 -11.80 13.23 -3.52
CA SER A 44 -11.35 13.73 -4.84
C SER A 44 -11.65 15.20 -5.08
N THR A 45 -12.51 15.81 -4.29
CA THR A 45 -12.86 17.23 -4.33
C THR A 45 -12.09 18.08 -3.32
N GLU A 46 -11.33 17.46 -2.44
CA GLU A 46 -10.51 18.16 -1.45
C GLU A 46 -9.36 18.95 -2.09
N PRO A 47 -8.93 20.08 -1.52
CA PRO A 47 -7.88 20.91 -2.09
C PRO A 47 -6.58 20.17 -2.39
N LEU A 48 -6.21 19.20 -1.54
CA LEU A 48 -4.99 18.40 -1.75
C LEU A 48 -5.03 17.59 -3.05
N ALA A 49 -6.23 17.19 -3.50
CA ALA A 49 -6.39 16.38 -4.71
C ALA A 49 -5.94 17.16 -5.95
N ASN A 50 -6.35 18.42 -6.08
CA ASN A 50 -5.94 19.28 -7.20
C ASN A 50 -4.43 19.53 -7.18
N ILE A 51 -3.87 19.84 -6.01
CA ILE A 51 -2.43 20.08 -5.84
C ILE A 51 -1.63 18.86 -6.29
N LEU A 52 -2.03 17.66 -5.88
CA LEU A 52 -1.31 16.43 -6.23
C LEU A 52 -1.48 16.05 -7.70
N ARG A 53 -2.67 16.27 -8.29
CA ARG A 53 -2.92 16.05 -9.72
C ARG A 53 -2.06 16.98 -10.58
N ASP A 54 -2.00 18.25 -10.24
CA ASP A 54 -1.15 19.23 -10.93
C ASP A 54 0.33 18.86 -10.82
N PHE A 55 0.76 18.41 -9.63
CA PHE A 55 2.13 17.98 -9.40
C PHE A 55 2.51 16.80 -10.31
N ILE A 56 1.74 15.71 -10.30
CA ILE A 56 2.05 14.54 -11.13
C ILE A 56 1.88 14.82 -12.63
N ALA A 57 0.98 15.72 -13.01
CA ALA A 57 0.84 16.14 -14.40
C ALA A 57 2.10 16.85 -14.91
N SER A 58 2.78 17.61 -14.05
CA SER A 58 4.05 18.29 -14.39
C SER A 58 5.22 17.32 -14.55
N GLU A 59 5.20 16.16 -13.89
CA GLU A 59 6.23 15.13 -14.03
C GLU A 59 6.11 14.35 -15.35
N GLY A 60 4.91 14.25 -15.92
CA GLY A 60 4.64 13.50 -17.14
C GLY A 60 4.77 11.98 -16.95
N GLY A 61 5.02 11.26 -18.05
CA GLY A 61 5.29 9.83 -18.07
C GLY A 61 4.20 8.99 -18.75
N ALA A 62 4.29 7.65 -18.64
CA ALA A 62 3.42 6.73 -19.33
C ALA A 62 1.99 6.73 -18.74
N ALA A 63 0.98 6.69 -19.60
CA ALA A 63 -0.44 6.66 -19.24
C ALA A 63 -0.87 5.22 -18.89
N ILE A 64 -0.63 4.79 -17.65
CA ILE A 64 -0.81 3.40 -17.21
C ILE A 64 -2.03 3.26 -16.28
N ALA A 65 -2.09 4.05 -15.19
CA ALA A 65 -3.03 3.85 -14.10
C ALA A 65 -3.96 5.05 -13.90
N THR A 66 -5.18 4.76 -13.45
CA THR A 66 -6.25 5.73 -13.23
C THR A 66 -6.02 6.51 -11.93
N VAL A 67 -6.30 7.80 -11.98
CA VAL A 67 -6.39 8.67 -10.79
C VAL A 67 -7.86 9.06 -10.59
N THR A 68 -8.34 8.92 -9.37
CA THR A 68 -9.74 9.25 -9.01
C THR A 68 -10.06 10.71 -9.34
N GLY A 69 -11.13 10.93 -10.09
CA GLY A 69 -11.54 12.26 -10.54
C GLY A 69 -10.84 12.77 -11.80
N GLU A 70 -9.96 11.97 -12.43
CA GLU A 70 -9.28 12.29 -13.68
C GLU A 70 -9.77 11.43 -14.85
N THR A 71 -9.72 11.99 -16.05
CA THR A 71 -9.96 11.25 -17.30
C THR A 71 -8.66 10.74 -17.93
N LYS A 72 -7.53 11.31 -17.55
CA LYS A 72 -6.20 10.89 -17.99
C LYS A 72 -5.64 9.80 -17.08
N LYS A 73 -4.81 8.96 -17.66
CA LYS A 73 -3.99 8.00 -16.90
C LYS A 73 -2.59 8.57 -16.65
N TYR A 74 -1.95 8.04 -15.61
CA TYR A 74 -0.64 8.47 -15.15
C TYR A 74 0.26 7.25 -14.89
N PRO A 75 1.58 7.43 -14.72
CA PRO A 75 2.44 6.33 -14.29
C PRO A 75 1.91 5.67 -13.00
N ALA A 76 2.04 4.35 -12.89
CA ALA A 76 1.47 3.59 -11.77
C ALA A 76 1.88 4.16 -10.40
N ARG A 77 3.15 4.56 -10.22
CA ARG A 77 3.66 5.16 -8.98
C ARG A 77 2.98 6.50 -8.67
N ALA A 78 2.80 7.35 -9.67
CA ALA A 78 2.15 8.65 -9.51
C ALA A 78 0.66 8.49 -9.18
N ALA A 79 -0.03 7.57 -9.87
CA ALA A 79 -1.43 7.26 -9.59
C ALA A 79 -1.62 6.70 -8.17
N ALA A 80 -0.74 5.79 -7.73
CA ALA A 80 -0.77 5.25 -6.37
C ALA A 80 -0.59 6.34 -5.31
N LEU A 81 0.34 7.29 -5.54
CA LEU A 81 0.56 8.44 -4.66
C LEU A 81 -0.72 9.25 -4.47
N VAL A 82 -1.32 9.67 -5.58
CA VAL A 82 -2.49 10.57 -5.56
C VAL A 82 -3.69 9.86 -4.97
N ASN A 83 -4.00 8.64 -5.42
CA ASN A 83 -5.15 7.87 -4.93
C ASN A 83 -5.03 7.54 -3.44
N GLY A 84 -3.83 7.23 -2.94
CA GLY A 84 -3.60 7.01 -1.52
C GLY A 84 -3.84 8.26 -0.68
N ALA A 85 -3.37 9.41 -1.14
CA ALA A 85 -3.59 10.66 -0.44
C ALA A 85 -5.06 11.11 -0.50
N ILE A 86 -5.70 11.02 -1.66
CA ILE A 86 -7.12 11.38 -1.84
C ILE A 86 -8.01 10.52 -0.95
N SER A 87 -7.81 9.21 -0.94
CA SER A 87 -8.66 8.29 -0.17
C SER A 87 -8.55 8.47 1.34
N HIS A 88 -7.46 9.06 1.83
CA HIS A 88 -7.25 9.35 3.26
C HIS A 88 -7.52 10.82 3.64
N ALA A 89 -8.03 11.62 2.71
CA ALA A 89 -8.19 13.07 2.90
C ALA A 89 -9.19 13.44 4.00
N LEU A 90 -10.28 12.68 4.12
CA LEU A 90 -11.38 12.94 5.04
C LEU A 90 -11.30 12.12 6.34
N ASP A 91 -10.38 11.17 6.44
CA ASP A 91 -10.22 10.30 7.62
C ASP A 91 -11.48 9.46 7.94
N TYR A 92 -12.24 9.07 6.90
CA TYR A 92 -13.45 8.24 7.00
C TYR A 92 -13.21 6.77 6.64
N ASP A 93 -12.02 6.48 6.14
CA ASP A 93 -11.55 5.19 5.68
C ASP A 93 -11.42 4.17 6.81
N ASP A 94 -11.42 2.90 6.44
CA ASP A 94 -11.37 1.78 7.37
C ASP A 94 -10.17 1.83 8.32
N THR A 95 -10.33 1.21 9.50
CA THR A 95 -9.29 1.12 10.52
C THR A 95 -9.11 -0.31 10.99
N HIS A 96 -7.90 -0.67 11.40
CA HIS A 96 -7.60 -1.97 11.98
C HIS A 96 -6.74 -1.86 13.24
N PHE A 97 -7.27 -2.32 14.39
CA PHE A 97 -6.64 -2.10 15.69
C PHE A 97 -5.32 -2.86 15.88
N ALA A 98 -5.16 -4.06 15.31
CA ALA A 98 -3.90 -4.80 15.42
C ALA A 98 -2.72 -4.08 14.75
N TYR A 99 -3.02 -3.28 13.76
CA TYR A 99 -2.06 -2.52 12.99
C TYR A 99 -1.99 -1.03 13.40
N VAL A 100 -2.98 -0.56 14.14
CA VAL A 100 -3.13 0.84 14.59
C VAL A 100 -3.07 1.81 13.40
N GLY A 101 -3.81 1.51 12.35
CA GLY A 101 -3.77 2.29 11.10
C GLY A 101 -4.92 1.94 10.15
N HIS A 102 -4.86 2.52 8.96
CA HIS A 102 -5.87 2.49 7.93
C HIS A 102 -5.35 1.65 6.74
N PRO A 103 -5.72 0.36 6.61
CA PRO A 103 -5.11 -0.53 5.62
C PRO A 103 -5.47 -0.18 4.17
N SER A 104 -6.73 0.17 3.91
CA SER A 104 -7.23 0.35 2.54
C SER A 104 -6.52 1.46 1.79
N VAL A 105 -6.26 2.59 2.44
CA VAL A 105 -5.72 3.80 1.79
C VAL A 105 -4.24 3.71 1.40
N ALA A 106 -3.50 2.78 2.00
CA ALA A 106 -2.13 2.49 1.59
C ALA A 106 -2.06 1.37 0.54
N ILE A 107 -2.93 0.35 0.66
CA ILE A 107 -2.79 -0.90 -0.10
C ILE A 107 -3.58 -0.85 -1.41
N PHE A 108 -4.87 -0.46 -1.42
CA PHE A 108 -5.67 -0.44 -2.65
C PHE A 108 -5.12 0.50 -3.73
N PRO A 109 -4.64 1.73 -3.42
CA PRO A 109 -4.05 2.58 -4.45
C PRO A 109 -2.87 1.94 -5.18
N ALA A 110 -1.99 1.27 -4.43
CA ALA A 110 -0.86 0.55 -4.99
C ALA A 110 -1.32 -0.69 -5.77
N ALA A 111 -2.23 -1.48 -5.19
CA ALA A 111 -2.75 -2.69 -5.82
C ALA A 111 -3.50 -2.37 -7.13
N LEU A 112 -4.35 -1.34 -7.13
CA LEU A 112 -5.08 -0.93 -8.34
C LEU A 112 -4.13 -0.46 -9.43
N ALA A 113 -3.16 0.39 -9.09
CA ALA A 113 -2.18 0.87 -10.06
C ALA A 113 -1.32 -0.26 -10.65
N ALA A 114 -0.91 -1.23 -9.82
CA ALA A 114 -0.22 -2.43 -10.28
C ALA A 114 -1.11 -3.32 -11.15
N ALA A 115 -2.37 -3.51 -10.76
CA ALA A 115 -3.33 -4.32 -11.51
C ALA A 115 -3.60 -3.73 -12.91
N GLU A 116 -3.76 -2.41 -13.02
CA GLU A 116 -3.93 -1.74 -14.31
C GLU A 116 -2.67 -1.88 -15.20
N GLU A 117 -1.47 -1.87 -14.60
CA GLU A 117 -0.21 -2.05 -15.34
C GLU A 117 -0.10 -3.45 -15.97
N VAL A 118 -0.62 -4.48 -15.30
CA VAL A 118 -0.50 -5.87 -15.76
C VAL A 118 -1.80 -6.47 -16.30
N GLY A 119 -2.91 -5.73 -16.28
CA GLY A 119 -4.21 -6.19 -16.75
C GLY A 119 -4.89 -7.21 -15.82
N ALA A 120 -4.62 -7.13 -14.50
CA ALA A 120 -5.23 -8.00 -13.51
C ALA A 120 -6.68 -7.59 -13.20
N SER A 121 -7.49 -8.55 -12.71
CA SER A 121 -8.91 -8.33 -12.41
C SER A 121 -9.13 -7.64 -11.06
N ALA A 122 -10.31 -7.06 -10.85
CA ALA A 122 -10.72 -6.54 -9.54
C ALA A 122 -10.74 -7.63 -8.44
N GLY A 123 -11.01 -8.88 -8.82
CA GLY A 123 -10.90 -10.04 -7.92
C GLY A 123 -9.46 -10.26 -7.45
N ASP A 124 -8.48 -10.15 -8.35
CA ASP A 124 -7.06 -10.23 -7.99
C ASP A 124 -6.64 -9.07 -7.09
N VAL A 125 -7.16 -7.87 -7.32
CA VAL A 125 -6.92 -6.70 -6.42
C VAL A 125 -7.41 -6.98 -5.00
N CYS A 126 -8.63 -7.51 -4.84
CA CYS A 126 -9.18 -7.85 -3.51
C CYS A 126 -8.36 -8.95 -2.82
N GLN A 127 -7.91 -9.97 -3.55
CA GLN A 127 -7.03 -11.02 -3.00
C GLN A 127 -5.69 -10.47 -2.57
N ALA A 128 -5.06 -9.65 -3.40
CA ALA A 128 -3.79 -9.00 -3.09
C ALA A 128 -3.92 -8.05 -1.88
N PHE A 129 -5.03 -7.31 -1.81
CA PHE A 129 -5.35 -6.48 -0.65
C PHE A 129 -5.43 -7.30 0.64
N LEU A 130 -6.18 -8.41 0.63
CA LEU A 130 -6.35 -9.23 1.83
C LEU A 130 -5.01 -9.71 2.39
N LEU A 131 -4.13 -10.21 1.54
CA LEU A 131 -2.80 -10.69 1.94
C LEU A 131 -1.87 -9.53 2.33
N GLY A 132 -1.97 -8.40 1.65
CA GLY A 132 -1.26 -7.17 2.03
C GLY A 132 -1.71 -6.60 3.37
N ALA A 133 -3.01 -6.59 3.65
CA ALA A 133 -3.56 -6.15 4.93
C ALA A 133 -3.12 -7.06 6.09
N GLU A 134 -3.13 -8.39 5.89
CA GLU A 134 -2.60 -9.34 6.86
C GLU A 134 -1.10 -9.11 7.11
N ALA A 135 -0.32 -8.84 6.07
CA ALA A 135 1.11 -8.49 6.22
C ALA A 135 1.29 -7.22 7.04
N SER A 136 0.52 -6.16 6.76
CA SER A 136 0.52 -4.92 7.55
C SER A 136 0.17 -5.17 9.01
N CYS A 137 -0.83 -6.02 9.28
CA CYS A 137 -1.23 -6.37 10.64
C CYS A 137 -0.11 -7.09 11.39
N ARG A 138 0.55 -8.08 10.77
CA ARG A 138 1.68 -8.79 11.40
C ARG A 138 2.84 -7.84 11.72
N ILE A 139 3.21 -6.98 10.79
CA ILE A 139 4.26 -5.97 10.99
C ILE A 139 3.82 -4.96 12.06
N GLY A 140 2.59 -4.47 12.00
CA GLY A 140 2.06 -3.54 12.99
C GLY A 140 2.02 -4.11 14.40
N MET A 141 1.69 -5.41 14.56
CA MET A 141 1.74 -6.08 15.87
C MET A 141 3.17 -6.19 16.42
N VAL A 142 4.17 -6.39 15.55
CA VAL A 142 5.60 -6.42 15.97
C VAL A 142 6.07 -5.04 16.37
N LEU A 143 5.73 -4.00 15.60
CA LEU A 143 6.03 -2.59 15.93
C LEU A 143 5.34 -2.16 17.22
N GLY A 144 4.12 -2.64 17.43
CA GLY A 144 3.32 -2.39 18.62
C GLY A 144 2.93 -0.93 18.82
N ARG A 145 2.25 -0.67 19.95
CA ARG A 145 1.78 0.67 20.31
C ARG A 145 2.93 1.66 20.51
N ARG A 146 4.11 1.18 20.93
CA ARG A 146 5.29 2.03 21.14
C ARG A 146 5.71 2.79 19.89
N HIS A 147 5.60 2.19 18.72
CA HIS A 147 5.89 2.83 17.43
C HIS A 147 4.97 4.04 17.19
N TYR A 148 3.67 3.85 17.41
CA TYR A 148 2.69 4.93 17.32
C TYR A 148 2.94 6.03 18.36
N ASP A 149 3.23 5.65 19.61
CA ASP A 149 3.47 6.60 20.70
C ASP A 149 4.78 7.37 20.51
N ALA A 150 5.78 6.78 19.83
CA ALA A 150 7.02 7.45 19.43
C ALA A 150 6.84 8.48 18.30
N GLY A 151 5.62 8.60 17.74
CA GLY A 151 5.29 9.62 16.76
C GLY A 151 5.23 9.14 15.32
N PHE A 152 5.27 7.82 15.06
CA PHE A 152 5.15 7.27 13.71
C PHE A 152 3.69 7.02 13.34
N HIS A 153 3.37 7.22 12.05
CA HIS A 153 2.06 6.97 11.48
C HIS A 153 2.02 5.57 10.86
N GLN A 154 1.44 4.59 11.59
CA GLN A 154 1.49 3.19 11.18
C GLN A 154 0.76 2.90 9.85
N THR A 155 -0.27 3.68 9.51
CA THR A 155 -0.88 3.66 8.16
C THR A 155 0.18 3.71 7.06
N ALA A 156 1.20 4.54 7.25
CA ALA A 156 2.27 4.68 6.26
C ALA A 156 3.42 3.69 6.50
N THR A 157 3.91 3.56 7.74
CA THR A 157 5.08 2.73 8.00
C THR A 157 4.81 1.24 7.78
N ALA A 158 3.84 0.65 8.48
CA ALA A 158 3.46 -0.75 8.27
C ALA A 158 2.68 -0.96 6.95
N GLY A 159 1.85 0.03 6.54
CA GLY A 159 1.09 -0.03 5.29
C GLY A 159 1.96 -0.08 4.04
N CYS A 160 3.15 0.52 4.05
CA CYS A 160 4.12 0.42 2.97
C CYS A 160 4.49 -1.04 2.66
N PHE A 161 4.71 -1.85 3.68
CA PHE A 161 5.03 -3.27 3.51
C PHE A 161 3.82 -4.08 3.00
N GLY A 162 2.64 -3.83 3.54
CA GLY A 162 1.43 -4.50 3.04
C GLY A 162 1.13 -4.14 1.59
N ALA A 163 1.29 -2.88 1.22
CA ALA A 163 1.18 -2.45 -0.16
C ALA A 163 2.25 -3.13 -1.05
N THR A 164 3.47 -3.30 -0.56
CA THR A 164 4.55 -4.01 -1.28
C THR A 164 4.19 -5.48 -1.51
N VAL A 165 3.61 -6.17 -0.52
CA VAL A 165 3.12 -7.55 -0.69
C VAL A 165 2.02 -7.61 -1.74
N ALA A 166 1.03 -6.72 -1.68
CA ALA A 166 -0.08 -6.69 -2.63
C ALA A 166 0.40 -6.45 -4.08
N VAL A 167 1.30 -5.48 -4.27
CA VAL A 167 1.91 -5.19 -5.58
C VAL A 167 2.71 -6.38 -6.10
N ALA A 168 3.53 -7.00 -5.25
CA ALA A 168 4.33 -8.15 -5.63
C ALA A 168 3.49 -9.34 -6.09
N LEU A 169 2.35 -9.59 -5.43
CA LEU A 169 1.39 -10.64 -5.80
C LEU A 169 0.77 -10.37 -7.18
N LEU A 170 0.39 -9.13 -7.46
CA LEU A 170 -0.17 -8.73 -8.75
C LEU A 170 0.86 -8.80 -9.87
N TYR A 171 2.10 -8.48 -9.57
CA TYR A 171 3.21 -8.60 -10.52
C TYR A 171 3.72 -10.04 -10.69
N GLY A 172 3.18 -11.03 -9.96
CA GLY A 172 3.63 -12.42 -10.02
C GLY A 172 5.10 -12.59 -9.61
N MET A 173 5.56 -11.81 -8.63
CA MET A 173 6.97 -11.81 -8.23
C MET A 173 7.34 -13.10 -7.48
N GLU A 174 8.50 -13.63 -7.81
CA GLU A 174 9.08 -14.76 -7.08
C GLU A 174 9.50 -14.37 -5.65
N ARG A 175 9.60 -15.38 -4.76
CA ARG A 175 9.92 -15.20 -3.33
C ARG A 175 11.17 -14.33 -3.09
N SER A 176 12.21 -14.53 -3.85
CA SER A 176 13.47 -13.77 -3.74
C SER A 176 13.29 -12.30 -4.13
N ALA A 177 12.52 -12.04 -5.17
CA ALA A 177 12.23 -10.68 -5.62
C ALA A 177 11.30 -9.95 -4.62
N LEU A 178 10.31 -10.65 -4.03
CA LEU A 178 9.50 -10.10 -2.94
C LEU A 178 10.36 -9.78 -1.71
N SER A 179 11.29 -10.67 -1.32
CA SER A 179 12.22 -10.39 -0.22
C SER A 179 13.03 -9.12 -0.49
N ALA A 180 13.57 -8.96 -1.69
CA ALA A 180 14.28 -7.75 -2.08
C ALA A 180 13.37 -6.50 -2.05
N ALA A 181 12.13 -6.60 -2.53
CA ALA A 181 11.17 -5.50 -2.49
C ALA A 181 10.83 -5.06 -1.05
N LEU A 182 10.65 -6.02 -0.13
CA LEU A 182 10.43 -5.75 1.30
C LEU A 182 11.65 -5.07 1.94
N GLY A 183 12.85 -5.49 1.59
CA GLY A 183 14.09 -4.84 2.02
C GLY A 183 14.22 -3.41 1.49
N LEU A 184 13.84 -3.15 0.24
CA LEU A 184 13.78 -1.80 -0.31
C LEU A 184 12.70 -0.95 0.37
N ALA A 185 11.53 -1.53 0.64
CA ALA A 185 10.45 -0.86 1.36
C ALA A 185 10.88 -0.41 2.75
N SER A 186 11.76 -1.15 3.46
CA SER A 186 12.24 -0.76 4.79
C SER A 186 13.00 0.57 4.78
N THR A 187 13.69 0.91 3.68
CA THR A 187 14.37 2.21 3.54
C THR A 187 13.41 3.35 3.20
N ARG A 188 12.17 3.04 2.83
CA ARG A 188 11.15 3.97 2.35
C ARG A 188 9.96 4.09 3.29
N ALA A 189 9.80 3.16 4.24
CA ALA A 189 8.71 3.17 5.22
C ALA A 189 8.86 4.39 6.14
N SER A 190 8.01 5.39 5.94
CA SER A 190 8.08 6.69 6.60
C SER A 190 6.68 7.20 6.93
N GLY A 191 6.61 8.32 7.62
CA GLY A 191 5.37 8.99 7.99
C GLY A 191 5.32 9.29 9.48
N LEU A 192 5.09 10.56 9.82
CA LEU A 192 5.07 11.04 11.19
C LEU A 192 3.69 11.60 11.55
N LYS A 193 3.29 11.37 12.80
CA LYS A 193 2.07 11.94 13.40
C LYS A 193 2.13 13.46 13.53
N SER A 194 3.31 14.06 13.47
CA SER A 194 3.48 15.52 13.46
C SER A 194 2.75 16.18 12.28
N GLN A 195 2.38 15.40 11.26
CA GLN A 195 1.61 15.88 10.10
C GLN A 195 0.09 15.83 10.34
N PHE A 196 -0.40 15.31 11.45
CA PHE A 196 -1.83 15.24 11.74
C PHE A 196 -2.44 16.65 11.80
N GLY A 197 -3.65 16.79 11.21
CA GLY A 197 -4.31 18.08 11.04
C GLY A 197 -3.85 18.88 9.82
N THR A 198 -2.95 18.35 9.00
CA THR A 198 -2.50 18.97 7.74
C THR A 198 -2.69 18.02 6.56
N MET A 199 -2.50 18.52 5.33
CA MET A 199 -2.47 17.69 4.11
C MET A 199 -1.34 16.64 4.14
N GLY A 200 -0.35 16.79 5.01
CA GLY A 200 0.74 15.84 5.22
C GLY A 200 0.28 14.49 5.80
N LYS A 201 -0.81 14.45 6.58
CA LYS A 201 -1.35 13.18 7.10
C LYS A 201 -1.83 12.27 5.97
N PRO A 202 -2.78 12.66 5.11
CA PRO A 202 -3.21 11.82 3.98
C PRO A 202 -2.08 11.58 2.97
N TYR A 203 -1.17 12.51 2.78
CA TYR A 203 0.01 12.32 1.93
C TYR A 203 0.90 11.16 2.39
N ASN A 204 1.00 10.88 3.70
CA ASN A 204 1.71 9.72 4.21
C ASN A 204 1.20 8.39 3.62
N ALA A 205 -0.12 8.23 3.47
CA ALA A 205 -0.72 7.03 2.85
C ALA A 205 -0.35 6.93 1.35
N GLY A 206 -0.41 8.06 0.65
CA GLY A 206 0.00 8.13 -0.76
C GLY A 206 1.47 7.76 -0.97
N ILE A 207 2.36 8.25 -0.11
CA ILE A 207 3.79 7.88 -0.14
C ILE A 207 3.97 6.37 0.08
N ALA A 208 3.26 5.76 1.02
CA ALA A 208 3.34 4.33 1.27
C ALA A 208 2.96 3.52 0.02
N ALA A 209 1.86 3.89 -0.64
CA ALA A 209 1.42 3.25 -1.88
C ALA A 209 2.44 3.43 -3.03
N ALA A 210 2.94 4.64 -3.22
CA ALA A 210 3.93 4.94 -4.26
C ALA A 210 5.26 4.19 -4.04
N ASN A 211 5.71 4.11 -2.79
CA ASN A 211 6.94 3.40 -2.41
C ASN A 211 6.84 1.90 -2.68
N ALA A 212 5.67 1.29 -2.52
CA ALA A 212 5.42 -0.12 -2.84
C ALA A 212 5.60 -0.39 -4.35
N ILE A 213 5.04 0.45 -5.20
CA ILE A 213 5.22 0.37 -6.67
C ILE A 213 6.72 0.51 -7.03
N GLU A 214 7.41 1.47 -6.44
CA GLU A 214 8.84 1.70 -6.68
C GLU A 214 9.69 0.50 -6.24
N ALA A 215 9.49 0.02 -5.01
CA ALA A 215 10.24 -1.10 -4.46
C ALA A 215 10.07 -2.38 -5.30
N CYS A 216 8.83 -2.73 -5.66
CA CYS A 216 8.55 -3.87 -6.53
C CYS A 216 9.09 -3.66 -7.95
N GLY A 217 8.95 -2.44 -8.48
CA GLY A 217 9.47 -2.09 -9.81
C GLY A 217 11.00 -2.22 -9.91
N LEU A 218 11.72 -1.85 -8.87
CA LEU A 218 13.18 -2.01 -8.79
C LEU A 218 13.57 -3.49 -8.61
N ALA A 219 12.94 -4.19 -7.67
CA ALA A 219 13.25 -5.60 -7.39
C ALA A 219 12.97 -6.51 -8.60
N ARG A 220 11.90 -6.27 -9.36
CA ARG A 220 11.62 -6.98 -10.64
C ARG A 220 12.72 -6.80 -11.70
N ARG A 221 13.52 -5.75 -11.59
CA ARG A 221 14.65 -5.46 -12.49
C ARG A 221 16.00 -5.94 -11.95
N GLY A 222 15.97 -6.70 -10.84
CA GLY A 222 17.17 -7.26 -10.23
C GLY A 222 17.89 -6.33 -9.23
N PHE A 223 17.21 -5.25 -8.78
CA PHE A 223 17.78 -4.42 -7.73
C PHE A 223 17.81 -5.20 -6.41
N THR A 224 18.95 -5.21 -5.74
CA THR A 224 19.18 -6.00 -4.52
C THR A 224 18.94 -5.18 -3.25
N SER A 225 18.64 -5.89 -2.17
CA SER A 225 18.56 -5.35 -0.81
C SER A 225 19.19 -6.31 0.19
N ALA A 226 19.14 -5.99 1.48
CA ALA A 226 19.54 -6.92 2.53
C ALA A 226 18.69 -8.21 2.45
N VAL A 227 19.29 -9.35 2.81
CA VAL A 227 18.61 -10.67 2.79
C VAL A 227 17.42 -10.68 3.75
N ASP A 228 17.57 -10.07 4.93
CA ASP A 228 16.46 -9.77 5.84
C ASP A 228 16.41 -8.26 6.10
N GLY A 229 15.58 -7.57 5.32
CA GLY A 229 15.36 -6.14 5.46
C GLY A 229 14.33 -5.77 6.54
N LEU A 230 13.77 -6.75 7.27
CA LEU A 230 12.81 -6.53 8.36
C LEU A 230 13.41 -6.83 9.73
N GLY A 231 14.31 -7.79 9.83
CA GLY A 231 14.92 -8.23 11.08
C GLY A 231 16.21 -7.51 11.45
N GLY A 232 16.95 -7.02 10.49
CA GLY A 232 18.20 -6.28 10.65
C GLY A 232 19.42 -7.16 10.79
#